data_f7958ff4d527aadada0a00c98cacf256
#
_entry.id   f7958ff4d527aadada0a00c98cacf256
#
_cell.length_a   1.000
_cell.length_b   1.000
_cell.length_c   1.000
_cell.angle_alpha   90.00
_cell.angle_beta   90.00
_cell.angle_gamma   90.00
#
_symmetry.space_group_name_H-M   'P 1'
#
loop_
_entity.id
_entity.type
_entity.pdbx_description
1 polymer ?
#
loop_
_entity_poly.entity_id
_entity_poly.type
_entity_poly.pdbx_seq_one_letter_code
_entity_poly.pdbx_strand_id
1 'polypeptide(L)'
;MQIGERIYKYFEEKGMSQAEFVSRTGISQSTVSDWKIKKNNPSADKIMVICKALDISPYELLTGTEDMDNSRKYMDYAYVDKDSKEYTLIETYQELSDEARLKLERYMEALRKSGE
;
A
#
# COMPACT_ATOMS: atom_id res chain seq x y z
N MET A 1 -5.76 -8.13 -18.49
CA MET A 1 -5.27 -6.75 -18.48
C MET A 1 -3.83 -6.73 -18.02
N GLN A 2 -2.96 -6.06 -18.75
CA GLN A 2 -1.58 -5.92 -18.36
C GLN A 2 -1.41 -4.89 -17.23
N ILE A 3 -0.28 -4.97 -16.53
CA ILE A 3 0.00 -4.07 -15.40
C ILE A 3 -0.04 -2.60 -15.83
N GLY A 4 0.55 -2.27 -16.99
CA GLY A 4 0.53 -0.90 -17.51
C GLY A 4 -0.88 -0.35 -17.74
N GLU A 5 -1.75 -1.17 -18.31
CA GLU A 5 -3.15 -0.78 -18.51
C GLU A 5 -3.88 -0.59 -17.18
N ARG A 6 -3.56 -1.45 -16.22
CA ARG A 6 -4.16 -1.37 -14.88
C ARG A 6 -3.75 -0.10 -14.16
N ILE A 7 -2.51 0.36 -14.33
CA ILE A 7 -2.04 1.62 -13.77
C ILE A 7 -2.86 2.79 -14.29
N TYR A 8 -3.12 2.84 -15.61
CA TYR A 8 -3.96 3.88 -16.20
C TYR A 8 -5.37 3.85 -15.62
N LYS A 9 -5.94 2.66 -15.48
CA LYS A 9 -7.26 2.51 -14.88
C LYS A 9 -7.31 3.09 -13.47
N TYR A 10 -6.31 2.79 -12.65
CA TYR A 10 -6.29 3.25 -11.27
C TYR A 10 -6.13 4.77 -11.17
N PHE A 11 -5.21 5.38 -11.91
CA PHE A 11 -5.06 6.81 -11.77
C PHE A 11 -6.24 7.57 -12.38
N GLU A 12 -6.86 7.06 -13.43
CA GLU A 12 -8.08 7.64 -13.97
C GLU A 12 -9.24 7.56 -12.98
N GLU A 13 -9.42 6.43 -12.33
CA GLU A 13 -10.45 6.25 -11.30
C GLU A 13 -10.27 7.21 -10.13
N LYS A 14 -9.04 7.56 -9.82
CA LYS A 14 -8.72 8.49 -8.73
C LYS A 14 -8.75 9.95 -9.18
N GLY A 15 -9.13 10.22 -10.42
CA GLY A 15 -9.18 11.58 -10.95
C GLY A 15 -7.82 12.20 -11.16
N MET A 16 -6.78 11.39 -11.26
CA MET A 16 -5.40 11.84 -11.44
C MET A 16 -5.07 11.93 -12.93
N SER A 17 -4.46 13.04 -13.36
CA SER A 17 -3.96 13.16 -14.72
C SER A 17 -2.63 12.42 -14.87
N GLN A 18 -2.26 12.12 -16.13
CA GLN A 18 -0.96 11.52 -16.40
C GLN A 18 0.18 12.42 -15.92
N ALA A 19 0.05 13.74 -16.08
CA ALA A 19 1.04 14.71 -15.62
C ALA A 19 1.21 14.66 -14.11
N GLU A 20 0.11 14.54 -13.37
CA GLU A 20 0.15 14.42 -11.91
C GLU A 20 0.80 13.11 -11.48
N PHE A 21 0.47 12.01 -12.15
CA PHE A 21 1.09 10.72 -11.89
C PHE A 21 2.61 10.76 -12.12
N VAL A 22 3.05 11.36 -13.22
CA VAL A 22 4.46 11.54 -13.53
C VAL A 22 5.14 12.37 -12.42
N SER A 23 4.50 13.46 -12.00
CA SER A 23 5.03 14.30 -10.93
C SER A 23 5.20 13.55 -9.62
N ARG A 24 4.23 12.72 -9.26
CA ARG A 24 4.25 11.97 -8.01
C ARG A 24 5.24 10.82 -8.00
N THR A 25 5.45 10.19 -9.15
CA THR A 25 6.32 9.00 -9.23
C THR A 25 7.74 9.33 -9.62
N GLY A 26 7.96 10.43 -10.31
CA GLY A 26 9.25 10.75 -10.91
C GLY A 26 9.58 9.92 -12.14
N ILE A 27 8.65 9.11 -12.63
CA ILE A 27 8.83 8.32 -13.85
C ILE A 27 8.57 9.23 -15.05
N SER A 28 9.39 9.11 -16.09
CA SER A 28 9.26 9.99 -17.26
C SER A 28 7.94 9.80 -17.97
N GLN A 29 7.42 10.87 -18.58
CA GLN A 29 6.17 10.83 -19.31
C GLN A 29 6.22 9.87 -20.49
N SER A 30 7.37 9.79 -21.17
CA SER A 30 7.54 8.85 -22.28
C SER A 30 7.44 7.40 -21.83
N THR A 31 8.00 7.08 -20.67
CA THR A 31 7.91 5.72 -20.10
C THR A 31 6.46 5.38 -19.77
N VAL A 32 5.74 6.29 -19.12
CA VAL A 32 4.32 6.08 -18.78
C VAL A 32 3.48 5.92 -20.05
N SER A 33 3.72 6.76 -21.06
CA SER A 33 3.02 6.67 -22.33
C SER A 33 3.26 5.33 -23.03
N ASP A 34 4.47 4.79 -22.93
CA ASP A 34 4.82 3.50 -23.56
C ASP A 34 4.02 2.34 -22.95
N TRP A 35 3.65 2.43 -21.70
CA TRP A 35 2.81 1.37 -21.10
C TRP A 35 1.47 1.25 -21.81
N LYS A 36 0.92 2.36 -22.28
CA LYS A 36 -0.36 2.38 -22.99
C LYS A 36 -0.17 2.08 -24.49
N ILE A 37 0.77 2.76 -25.13
CA ILE A 37 0.94 2.71 -26.60
C ILE A 37 1.60 1.40 -27.02
N LYS A 38 2.69 1.03 -26.34
CA LYS A 38 3.46 -0.18 -26.66
C LYS A 38 3.03 -1.39 -25.86
N LYS A 39 2.10 -1.22 -24.93
CA LYS A 39 1.62 -2.27 -24.04
C LYS A 39 2.75 -2.90 -23.20
N ASN A 40 3.73 -2.10 -22.85
CA ASN A 40 4.82 -2.52 -21.97
C ASN A 40 4.35 -2.54 -20.53
N ASN A 41 5.03 -3.30 -19.70
CA ASN A 41 4.84 -3.27 -18.26
C ASN A 41 5.94 -2.42 -17.62
N PRO A 42 5.69 -1.81 -16.45
CA PRO A 42 6.73 -1.12 -15.72
C PRO A 42 7.78 -2.12 -15.24
N SER A 43 9.02 -1.66 -15.09
CA SER A 43 10.07 -2.49 -14.53
C SER A 43 9.84 -2.72 -13.04
N ALA A 44 10.41 -3.81 -12.52
CA ALA A 44 10.17 -4.21 -11.13
C ALA A 44 10.56 -3.14 -10.11
N ASP A 45 11.61 -2.37 -10.39
CA ASP A 45 12.09 -1.32 -9.51
C ASP A 45 11.13 -0.12 -9.41
N LYS A 46 10.15 -0.02 -10.30
CA LYS A 46 9.15 1.05 -10.30
C LYS A 46 7.88 0.68 -9.55
N ILE A 47 7.66 -0.59 -9.26
CA ILE A 47 6.39 -1.07 -8.70
C ILE A 47 6.04 -0.38 -7.37
N MET A 48 7.01 -0.26 -6.46
CA MET A 48 6.73 0.32 -5.15
C MET A 48 6.39 1.80 -5.21
N VAL A 49 7.08 2.57 -6.04
CA VAL A 49 6.78 4.01 -6.17
C VAL A 49 5.42 4.22 -6.83
N ILE A 50 5.05 3.36 -7.77
CA ILE A 50 3.73 3.39 -8.41
C ILE A 50 2.64 3.11 -7.38
N CYS A 51 2.81 2.06 -6.58
CA CYS A 51 1.84 1.69 -5.56
C CYS A 51 1.67 2.81 -4.52
N LYS A 52 2.75 3.45 -4.13
CA LYS A 52 2.69 4.56 -3.19
C LYS A 52 1.92 5.75 -3.78
N ALA A 53 2.17 6.09 -5.04
CA ALA A 53 1.49 7.19 -5.70
C ALA A 53 -0.01 6.94 -5.88
N LEU A 54 -0.39 5.70 -6.12
CA LEU A 54 -1.79 5.30 -6.33
C LEU A 54 -2.50 4.87 -5.04
N ASP A 55 -1.77 4.76 -3.95
CA ASP A 55 -2.29 4.29 -2.67
C ASP A 55 -2.94 2.90 -2.79
N ILE A 56 -2.23 1.99 -3.43
CA ILE A 56 -2.65 0.59 -3.58
C ILE A 56 -1.52 -0.32 -3.14
N SER A 57 -1.85 -1.58 -2.85
CA SER A 57 -0.83 -2.57 -2.51
C SER A 57 -0.17 -3.13 -3.77
N PRO A 58 1.05 -3.66 -3.68
CA PRO A 58 1.66 -4.38 -4.79
C PRO A 58 0.80 -5.57 -5.24
N TYR A 59 0.15 -6.24 -4.32
CA TYR A 59 -0.75 -7.34 -4.64
C TYR A 59 -1.90 -6.87 -5.54
N GLU A 60 -2.54 -5.77 -5.18
CA GLU A 60 -3.63 -5.20 -5.97
C GLU A 60 -3.16 -4.79 -7.37
N LEU A 61 -2.00 -4.15 -7.46
CA LEU A 61 -1.45 -3.74 -8.75
C LEU A 61 -1.14 -4.95 -9.63
N LEU A 62 -0.51 -5.98 -9.08
CA LEU A 62 -0.05 -7.14 -9.85
C LEU A 62 -1.18 -8.10 -10.22
N THR A 63 -2.21 -8.20 -9.41
CA THR A 63 -3.32 -9.12 -9.64
C THR A 63 -4.59 -8.45 -10.14
N GLY A 64 -4.73 -7.16 -9.90
CA GLY A 64 -5.95 -6.43 -10.23
C GLY A 64 -7.10 -6.66 -9.26
N THR A 65 -6.82 -7.28 -8.12
CA THR A 65 -7.83 -7.64 -7.13
C THR A 65 -7.84 -6.61 -6.00
N GLU A 66 -8.98 -5.94 -5.81
CA GLU A 66 -9.17 -4.96 -4.74
C GLU A 66 -9.66 -5.59 -3.44
N ASP A 67 -9.92 -6.89 -3.46
CA ASP A 67 -10.52 -7.59 -2.33
C ASP A 67 -9.51 -7.75 -1.20
N MET A 68 -9.74 -7.02 -0.12
CA MET A 68 -8.92 -7.07 1.08
C MET A 68 -8.91 -8.47 1.70
N ASP A 69 -10.02 -9.18 1.60
CA ASP A 69 -10.12 -10.54 2.14
C ASP A 69 -9.25 -11.51 1.34
N ASN A 70 -9.21 -11.36 0.02
CA ASN A 70 -8.32 -12.14 -0.82
C ASN A 70 -6.85 -11.83 -0.54
N SER A 71 -6.52 -10.58 -0.29
CA SER A 71 -5.17 -10.19 0.11
C SER A 71 -4.76 -10.90 1.39
N ARG A 72 -5.68 -11.01 2.36
CA ARG A 72 -5.43 -11.68 3.63
C ARG A 72 -5.23 -13.18 3.48
N LYS A 73 -5.88 -13.80 2.50
CA LYS A 73 -5.70 -15.23 2.24
C LYS A 73 -4.28 -15.59 1.81
N TYR A 74 -3.63 -14.69 1.11
CA TYR A 74 -2.31 -14.93 0.53
C TYR A 74 -1.19 -14.25 1.31
N MET A 75 -1.52 -13.27 2.17
CA MET A 75 -0.54 -12.51 2.93
C MET A 75 -1.01 -12.35 4.38
N ASP A 76 -0.37 -13.10 5.28
CA ASP A 76 -0.63 -13.05 6.72
C ASP A 76 0.07 -11.84 7.38
N TYR A 77 0.18 -10.74 6.65
CA TYR A 77 0.86 -9.56 7.18
C TYR A 77 0.26 -8.30 6.58
N ALA A 78 0.44 -7.21 7.28
CA ALA A 78 0.04 -5.89 6.83
C ALA A 78 1.26 -5.00 6.72
N TYR A 79 1.21 -4.03 5.81
CA TYR A 79 2.27 -3.05 5.66
C TYR A 79 2.02 -1.87 6.60
N VAL A 80 3.06 -1.46 7.31
CA VAL A 80 3.00 -0.31 8.20
C VAL A 80 4.16 0.63 7.84
N ASP A 81 3.84 1.90 7.65
CA ASP A 81 4.84 2.92 7.33
C ASP A 81 5.77 3.10 8.54
N LYS A 82 7.08 3.04 8.32
CA LYS A 82 8.09 3.19 9.37
C LYS A 82 8.05 4.55 10.06
N ASP A 83 7.50 5.56 9.38
CA ASP A 83 7.38 6.91 9.95
C ASP A 83 6.06 7.12 10.69
N SER A 84 5.22 6.09 10.78
CA SER A 84 3.92 6.20 11.43
C SER A 84 4.01 5.97 12.94
N LYS A 85 3.00 6.49 13.64
CA LYS A 85 2.84 6.22 15.08
C LYS A 85 2.57 4.74 15.34
N GLU A 86 1.88 4.10 14.42
CA GLU A 86 1.56 2.67 14.49
C GLU A 86 2.84 1.84 14.49
N TYR A 87 3.80 2.18 13.65
CA TYR A 87 5.08 1.49 13.63
C TYR A 87 5.85 1.67 14.95
N THR A 88 5.86 2.89 15.47
CA THR A 88 6.49 3.18 16.77
C THR A 88 5.86 2.36 17.90
N LEU A 89 4.53 2.24 17.88
CA LEU A 89 3.82 1.42 18.86
C LEU A 89 4.21 -0.06 18.76
N ILE A 90 4.37 -0.57 17.54
CA ILE A 90 4.80 -1.95 17.31
C ILE A 90 6.21 -2.17 17.86
N GLU A 91 7.14 -1.28 17.58
CA GLU A 91 8.50 -1.36 18.08
C GLU A 91 8.54 -1.37 19.61
N THR A 92 7.80 -0.44 20.21
CA THR A 92 7.72 -0.34 21.68
C THR A 92 7.14 -1.61 22.28
N TYR A 93 6.07 -2.14 21.66
CA TYR A 93 5.43 -3.38 22.11
C TYR A 93 6.42 -4.54 22.10
N GLN A 94 7.25 -4.63 21.06
CA GLN A 94 8.23 -5.70 20.94
C GLN A 94 9.33 -5.63 22.01
N GLU A 95 9.61 -4.44 22.52
CA GLU A 95 10.61 -4.22 23.57
C GLU A 95 10.06 -4.53 24.97
N LEU A 96 8.75 -4.62 25.13
CA LEU A 96 8.14 -4.87 26.42
C LEU A 96 8.31 -6.33 26.88
N SER A 97 8.35 -6.53 28.19
CA SER A 97 8.29 -7.87 28.77
C SER A 97 6.91 -8.49 28.52
N ASP A 98 6.81 -9.82 28.63
CA ASP A 98 5.54 -10.52 28.50
C ASP A 98 4.49 -10.00 29.47
N GLU A 99 4.89 -9.71 30.71
CA GLU A 99 3.98 -9.15 31.71
C GLU A 99 3.48 -7.77 31.31
N ALA A 100 4.37 -6.91 30.83
CA ALA A 100 4.00 -5.56 30.39
C ALA A 100 3.10 -5.60 29.15
N ARG A 101 3.36 -6.51 28.22
CA ARG A 101 2.50 -6.70 27.04
C ARG A 101 1.08 -7.09 27.45
N LEU A 102 0.97 -7.99 28.43
CA LEU A 102 -0.35 -8.42 28.92
C LEU A 102 -1.13 -7.26 29.55
N LYS A 103 -0.46 -6.43 30.32
CA LYS A 103 -1.08 -5.24 30.91
C LYS A 103 -1.55 -4.26 29.85
N LEU A 104 -0.73 -4.04 28.83
CA LEU A 104 -1.10 -3.16 27.72
C LEU A 104 -2.30 -3.69 26.97
N GLU A 105 -2.33 -4.98 26.68
CA GLU A 105 -3.43 -5.64 25.98
C GLU A 105 -4.76 -5.48 26.75
N ARG A 106 -4.71 -5.65 28.06
CA ARG A 106 -5.89 -5.46 28.91
C ARG A 106 -6.38 -4.01 28.89
N TYR A 107 -5.46 -3.06 28.91
CA TYR A 107 -5.80 -1.65 28.85
C TYR A 107 -6.44 -1.30 27.51
N MET A 108 -5.88 -1.79 26.42
CA MET A 108 -6.43 -1.57 25.08
C MET A 108 -7.83 -2.17 24.93
N GLU A 109 -8.05 -3.36 25.49
CA GLU A 109 -9.36 -4.00 25.47
C GLU A 109 -10.39 -3.18 26.23
N ALA A 110 -10.00 -2.64 27.38
CA ALA A 110 -10.88 -1.76 28.18
C ALA A 110 -11.25 -0.49 27.41
N LEU A 111 -10.30 0.13 26.72
CA LEU A 111 -10.54 1.31 25.88
C LEU A 111 -11.51 0.99 24.74
N ARG A 112 -11.31 -0.15 24.08
CA ARG A 112 -12.19 -0.57 23.00
C ARG A 112 -13.62 -0.77 23.46
N LYS A 113 -13.81 -1.39 24.62
CA LYS A 113 -15.14 -1.62 25.20
C LYS A 113 -15.83 -0.35 25.65
N SER A 114 -15.05 0.65 26.09
CA SER A 114 -15.62 1.93 26.53
C SER A 114 -16.02 2.83 25.37
N GLY A 115 -15.62 2.48 24.16
CA GLY A 115 -15.92 3.28 22.97
C GLY A 115 -15.05 4.52 22.80
N GLU A 116 -13.93 4.58 23.51
CA GLU A 116 -12.98 5.71 23.43
C GLU A 116 -11.83 5.45 22.47
#